data_e2c249bd271bf44a33f9f1cd279fcc8b
#
_entry.id   e2c249bd271bf44a33f9f1cd279fcc8b
#
_cell.length_a   1.000
_cell.length_b   1.000
_cell.length_c   1.000
_cell.angle_alpha   90.00
_cell.angle_beta   90.00
_cell.angle_gamma   90.00
#
_symmetry.space_group_name_H-M   'P 1'
#
loop_
_entity.id
_entity.type
_entity.pdbx_description
1 polymer ?
#
loop_
_entity_poly.entity_id
_entity_poly.type
_entity_poly.pdbx_seq_one_letter_code
_entity_poly.pdbx_strand_id
1 'polypeptide(L)'
;YLTEDSFDSKGLFYRFLPNDRRHLSKGGRLQVLGFKDAPEGGDARNMKGSEPTWAVGDQKACVWLDVEGADNPDEDLRFRMQKAGAAFVGRGEGIFWSPQGVYFTCTSSGPAGHGQVLRYIQSPHEGQTGEAEAPGQLQLFVEPSESRVMDFADNLAIAPWGHIIACEDRYSDTLRNHLKGITPDGRVYTIARNVFEGNAELAGACFSPDG
;
A
#
# COMPACT_ATOMS: atom_id res chain seq x y z
N TYR A 1 5.68 9.02 -2.29
CA TYR A 1 5.59 7.56 -2.19
C TYR A 1 4.91 7.00 -3.43
N LEU A 2 5.23 5.75 -3.77
CA LEU A 2 4.76 5.08 -4.98
C LEU A 2 4.47 3.62 -4.64
N THR A 3 3.37 3.11 -5.14
CA THR A 3 3.01 1.69 -5.11
C THR A 3 3.36 1.03 -6.44
N GLU A 4 3.57 -0.27 -6.44
CA GLU A 4 3.80 -1.03 -7.66
C GLU A 4 2.80 -2.17 -7.77
N ASP A 5 1.96 -2.14 -8.81
CA ASP A 5 1.13 -3.27 -9.19
C ASP A 5 1.97 -4.31 -9.94
N SER A 6 2.01 -5.52 -9.43
CA SER A 6 2.76 -6.62 -10.01
C SER A 6 1.91 -7.88 -10.05
N PHE A 7 1.68 -8.42 -11.24
CA PHE A 7 0.84 -9.60 -11.46
C PHE A 7 1.27 -10.85 -10.68
N ASP A 8 2.56 -10.97 -10.34
CA ASP A 8 3.08 -12.06 -9.50
C ASP A 8 2.91 -11.78 -8.00
N SER A 9 2.22 -10.69 -7.64
CA SER A 9 2.00 -10.22 -6.28
C SER A 9 3.31 -10.03 -5.49
N LYS A 10 4.38 -9.61 -6.16
CA LYS A 10 5.69 -9.29 -5.59
C LYS A 10 6.10 -7.86 -5.88
N GLY A 11 5.13 -6.96 -5.83
CA GLY A 11 5.35 -5.52 -5.96
C GLY A 11 6.17 -4.98 -4.79
N LEU A 12 6.65 -3.77 -4.95
CA LEU A 12 7.46 -3.07 -3.97
C LEU A 12 6.81 -1.72 -3.62
N PHE A 13 7.24 -1.14 -2.50
CA PHE A 13 6.82 0.18 -2.08
C PHE A 13 8.00 1.13 -2.07
N TYR A 14 7.85 2.27 -2.74
CA TYR A 14 8.95 3.20 -2.97
C TYR A 14 8.70 4.56 -2.35
N ARG A 15 9.78 5.31 -2.13
CA ARG A 15 9.73 6.75 -1.92
C ARG A 15 10.73 7.47 -2.82
N PHE A 16 10.37 8.67 -3.25
CA PHE A 16 11.27 9.58 -3.94
C PHE A 16 11.59 10.77 -3.03
N LEU A 17 12.87 11.02 -2.79
CA LEU A 17 13.38 12.16 -2.04
C LEU A 17 13.95 13.19 -3.03
N PRO A 18 13.17 14.22 -3.40
CA PRO A 18 13.63 15.20 -4.39
C PRO A 18 14.73 16.09 -3.83
N ASN A 19 15.70 16.47 -4.68
CA ASN A 19 16.71 17.45 -4.36
C ASN A 19 16.10 18.84 -4.08
N ASP A 20 14.99 19.13 -4.73
CA ASP A 20 14.21 20.36 -4.54
C ASP A 20 12.71 20.02 -4.61
N ARG A 21 12.00 20.14 -3.47
CA ARG A 21 10.56 19.83 -3.37
C ARG A 21 9.67 20.69 -4.28
N ARG A 22 10.16 21.86 -4.72
CA ARG A 22 9.44 22.76 -5.62
C ARG A 22 9.71 22.45 -7.10
N HIS A 23 10.77 21.68 -7.39
CA HIS A 23 11.23 21.39 -8.74
C HIS A 23 11.69 19.94 -8.84
N LEU A 24 10.73 19.02 -8.95
CA LEU A 24 11.01 17.57 -8.99
C LEU A 24 11.90 17.18 -10.18
N SER A 25 11.86 17.95 -11.29
CA SER A 25 12.74 17.79 -12.45
C SER A 25 14.25 17.97 -12.16
N LYS A 26 14.61 18.51 -11.01
CA LYS A 26 16.01 18.58 -10.56
C LYS A 26 16.55 17.25 -10.03
N GLY A 27 15.77 16.18 -10.16
CA GLY A 27 16.14 14.85 -9.70
C GLY A 27 16.02 14.67 -8.18
N GLY A 28 16.55 13.58 -7.70
CA GLY A 28 16.47 13.17 -6.31
C GLY A 28 16.96 11.72 -6.15
N ARG A 29 16.64 11.11 -5.01
CA ARG A 29 16.92 9.71 -4.73
C ARG A 29 15.63 8.92 -4.72
N LEU A 30 15.56 7.85 -5.51
CA LEU A 30 14.53 6.83 -5.37
C LEU A 30 15.01 5.79 -4.37
N GLN A 31 14.13 5.39 -3.47
CA GLN A 31 14.41 4.37 -2.47
C GLN A 31 13.26 3.38 -2.42
N VAL A 32 13.56 2.13 -2.04
CA VAL A 32 12.58 1.07 -1.84
C VAL A 32 12.55 0.64 -0.38
N LEU A 33 11.37 0.27 0.10
CA LEU A 33 11.17 -0.16 1.48
C LEU A 33 11.70 -1.59 1.69
N GLY A 34 12.45 -1.77 2.77
CA GLY A 34 12.81 -3.06 3.36
C GLY A 34 12.43 -3.12 4.83
N PHE A 35 12.58 -4.28 5.47
CA PHE A 35 12.38 -4.43 6.91
C PHE A 35 13.72 -4.53 7.64
N LYS A 36 13.82 -3.85 8.78
CA LYS A 36 15.04 -3.83 9.59
C LYS A 36 15.41 -5.22 10.15
N ASP A 37 14.40 -6.05 10.42
CA ASP A 37 14.55 -7.41 10.96
C ASP A 37 14.63 -8.50 9.89
N ALA A 38 14.53 -8.12 8.61
CA ALA A 38 14.60 -9.03 7.46
C ALA A 38 15.45 -8.43 6.31
N PRO A 39 16.77 -8.24 6.51
CA PRO A 39 17.62 -7.54 5.53
C PRO A 39 17.80 -8.29 4.20
N GLU A 40 17.55 -9.60 4.19
CA GLU A 40 17.61 -10.45 2.98
C GLU A 40 16.29 -10.42 2.17
N GLY A 41 15.30 -9.66 2.62
CA GLY A 41 13.99 -9.52 2.03
C GLY A 41 12.87 -9.91 2.99
N GLY A 42 11.91 -9.02 3.16
CA GLY A 42 10.73 -9.22 3.99
C GLY A 42 9.49 -9.53 3.15
N ASP A 43 8.46 -10.09 3.77
CA ASP A 43 7.17 -10.34 3.15
C ASP A 43 6.04 -9.72 3.99
N ALA A 44 5.35 -8.74 3.42
CA ALA A 44 4.21 -8.07 4.05
C ALA A 44 2.86 -8.67 3.63
N ARG A 45 2.84 -9.67 2.77
CA ARG A 45 1.64 -10.06 2.02
C ARG A 45 0.70 -11.00 2.77
N ASN A 46 1.18 -11.81 3.74
CA ASN A 46 0.38 -12.90 4.33
C ASN A 46 -0.35 -13.75 3.25
N MET A 47 0.40 -14.24 2.25
CA MET A 47 -0.21 -14.86 1.07
C MET A 47 -1.06 -16.09 1.40
N LYS A 48 -2.12 -16.27 0.64
CA LYS A 48 -3.01 -17.43 0.74
C LYS A 48 -2.23 -18.76 0.69
N GLY A 49 -2.47 -19.62 1.67
CA GLY A 49 -1.78 -20.91 1.78
C GLY A 49 -0.45 -20.87 2.51
N SER A 50 -0.02 -19.69 2.98
CA SER A 50 1.12 -19.52 3.88
C SER A 50 0.65 -19.19 5.30
N GLU A 51 1.47 -19.52 6.29
CA GLU A 51 1.23 -19.02 7.65
C GLU A 51 1.43 -17.51 7.69
N PRO A 52 0.50 -16.75 8.28
CA PRO A 52 0.65 -15.32 8.43
C PRO A 52 1.91 -14.96 9.22
N THR A 53 2.69 -14.00 8.72
CA THR A 53 3.92 -13.54 9.38
C THR A 53 3.70 -12.39 10.35
N TRP A 54 2.55 -11.76 10.31
CA TRP A 54 2.12 -10.67 11.19
C TRP A 54 0.58 -10.56 11.20
N ALA A 55 0.05 -9.87 12.19
CA ALA A 55 -1.39 -9.69 12.40
C ALA A 55 -1.81 -8.23 12.21
N VAL A 56 -3.11 -8.00 12.02
CA VAL A 56 -3.69 -6.65 11.98
C VAL A 56 -3.33 -5.90 13.26
N GLY A 57 -2.77 -4.72 13.11
CA GLY A 57 -2.23 -3.89 14.18
C GLY A 57 -0.72 -3.99 14.37
N ASP A 58 -0.09 -5.09 13.98
CA ASP A 58 1.36 -5.25 14.07
C ASP A 58 2.10 -4.22 13.20
N GLN A 59 3.29 -3.85 13.66
CA GLN A 59 4.17 -2.89 12.99
C GLN A 59 5.56 -3.49 12.81
N LYS A 60 6.17 -3.23 11.64
CA LYS A 60 7.53 -3.63 11.32
C LYS A 60 8.40 -2.40 11.06
N ALA A 61 9.54 -2.32 11.74
CA ALA A 61 10.51 -1.24 11.52
C ALA A 61 11.07 -1.31 10.10
N CYS A 62 11.04 -0.18 9.39
CA CYS A 62 11.44 -0.07 8.01
C CYS A 62 12.89 0.40 7.86
N VAL A 63 13.48 0.03 6.74
CA VAL A 63 14.70 0.61 6.19
C VAL A 63 14.42 1.04 4.75
N TRP A 64 15.17 2.02 4.25
CA TRP A 64 15.05 2.46 2.88
C TRP A 64 16.36 2.17 2.14
N LEU A 65 16.26 1.36 1.10
CA LEU A 65 17.37 0.95 0.25
C LEU A 65 17.43 1.88 -0.97
N ASP A 66 18.60 2.43 -1.26
CA ASP A 66 18.78 3.30 -2.45
C ASP A 66 18.62 2.47 -3.74
N VAL A 67 17.92 3.06 -4.70
CA VAL A 67 17.71 2.48 -6.03
C VAL A 67 18.68 3.13 -7.01
N GLU A 68 19.70 2.38 -7.43
CA GLU A 68 20.57 2.80 -8.52
C GLU A 68 19.93 2.48 -9.88
N GLY A 69 20.21 3.31 -10.90
CA GLY A 69 19.65 3.13 -12.24
C GLY A 69 18.13 3.16 -12.26
N ALA A 70 17.54 4.20 -11.64
CA ALA A 70 16.09 4.36 -11.53
C ALA A 70 15.37 4.60 -12.86
N ASP A 71 16.07 4.99 -13.92
CA ASP A 71 15.61 5.07 -15.30
C ASP A 71 15.32 3.71 -15.96
N ASN A 72 15.82 2.63 -15.33
CA ASN A 72 15.42 1.23 -15.57
C ASN A 72 15.34 0.81 -17.06
N PRO A 73 16.38 1.02 -17.87
CA PRO A 73 16.35 0.74 -19.30
C PRO A 73 16.17 -0.76 -19.64
N ASP A 74 16.51 -1.65 -18.71
CA ASP A 74 16.41 -3.11 -18.86
C ASP A 74 15.13 -3.70 -18.23
N GLU A 75 14.23 -2.86 -17.70
CA GLU A 75 12.98 -3.27 -17.02
C GLU A 75 13.18 -4.27 -15.88
N ASP A 76 14.33 -4.20 -15.19
CA ASP A 76 14.74 -5.16 -14.15
C ASP A 76 14.76 -4.59 -12.73
N LEU A 77 14.39 -3.31 -12.55
CA LEU A 77 14.49 -2.57 -11.28
C LEU A 77 13.89 -3.36 -10.11
N ARG A 78 12.66 -3.84 -10.26
CA ARG A 78 11.98 -4.64 -9.23
C ARG A 78 12.81 -5.85 -8.82
N PHE A 79 13.30 -6.62 -9.78
CA PHE A 79 14.07 -7.85 -9.50
C PHE A 79 15.42 -7.55 -8.84
N ARG A 80 16.08 -6.46 -9.23
CA ARG A 80 17.32 -6.01 -8.60
C ARG A 80 17.06 -5.63 -7.13
N MET A 81 15.98 -4.89 -6.88
CA MET A 81 15.66 -4.45 -5.53
C MET A 81 15.13 -5.58 -4.65
N GLN A 82 14.39 -6.54 -5.19
CA GLN A 82 14.05 -7.79 -4.49
C GLN A 82 15.31 -8.55 -4.04
N LYS A 83 16.29 -8.68 -4.92
CA LYS A 83 17.58 -9.31 -4.61
C LYS A 83 18.41 -8.51 -3.59
N ALA A 84 18.22 -7.20 -3.54
CA ALA A 84 18.87 -6.31 -2.57
C ALA A 84 18.20 -6.30 -1.19
N GLY A 85 17.11 -7.05 -0.99
CA GLY A 85 16.44 -7.16 0.31
C GLY A 85 15.19 -6.28 0.46
N ALA A 86 14.60 -5.77 -0.62
CA ALA A 86 13.33 -5.07 -0.55
C ALA A 86 12.20 -5.96 -0.03
N ALA A 87 11.28 -5.38 0.72
CA ALA A 87 10.11 -6.09 1.25
C ALA A 87 9.01 -6.20 0.18
N PHE A 88 8.46 -7.41 0.03
CA PHE A 88 7.35 -7.65 -0.89
C PHE A 88 6.04 -7.08 -0.35
N VAL A 89 5.31 -6.39 -1.22
CA VAL A 89 3.90 -6.07 -1.07
C VAL A 89 3.12 -6.71 -2.22
N GLY A 90 1.85 -6.98 -2.04
CA GLY A 90 1.05 -7.65 -3.07
C GLY A 90 0.25 -6.66 -3.87
N ARG A 91 0.51 -6.54 -5.17
CA ARG A 91 -0.25 -5.70 -6.10
C ARG A 91 -0.64 -4.35 -5.49
N GLY A 92 0.36 -3.51 -5.25
CA GLY A 92 0.17 -2.20 -4.63
C GLY A 92 -0.53 -1.22 -5.59
N GLU A 93 -1.66 -0.66 -5.19
CA GLU A 93 -2.52 0.19 -6.00
C GLU A 93 -2.69 1.57 -5.37
N GLY A 94 -3.92 1.91 -4.95
CA GLY A 94 -4.25 3.21 -4.40
C GLY A 94 -3.38 3.62 -3.22
N ILE A 95 -3.01 4.90 -3.18
CA ILE A 95 -2.18 5.47 -2.14
C ILE A 95 -2.68 6.86 -1.74
N PHE A 96 -2.72 7.15 -0.45
CA PHE A 96 -3.10 8.47 0.05
C PHE A 96 -2.35 8.83 1.34
N TRP A 97 -1.96 10.07 1.45
CA TRP A 97 -1.32 10.61 2.65
C TRP A 97 -2.36 11.16 3.64
N SER A 98 -2.10 10.96 4.93
CA SER A 98 -2.80 11.63 6.03
C SER A 98 -1.82 11.99 7.15
N PRO A 99 -2.21 12.81 8.14
CA PRO A 99 -1.39 13.08 9.32
C PRO A 99 -1.02 11.82 10.13
N GLN A 100 -1.78 10.73 9.99
CA GLN A 100 -1.54 9.46 10.67
C GLN A 100 -0.56 8.56 9.91
N GLY A 101 -0.22 8.89 8.67
CA GLY A 101 0.68 8.12 7.81
C GLY A 101 0.18 8.01 6.37
N VAL A 102 0.91 7.26 5.57
CA VAL A 102 0.57 6.96 4.18
C VAL A 102 -0.13 5.62 4.12
N TYR A 103 -1.39 5.62 3.70
CA TYR A 103 -2.17 4.41 3.48
C TYR A 103 -2.06 3.97 2.03
N PHE A 104 -1.98 2.68 1.81
CA PHE A 104 -2.04 2.11 0.46
C PHE A 104 -2.68 0.73 0.46
N THR A 105 -3.27 0.38 -0.67
CA THR A 105 -3.94 -0.89 -0.89
C THR A 105 -3.00 -1.91 -1.51
N CYS A 106 -3.24 -3.18 -1.20
CA CYS A 106 -2.61 -4.35 -1.81
C CYS A 106 -3.74 -5.32 -2.20
N THR A 107 -4.16 -5.31 -3.47
CA THR A 107 -5.44 -5.90 -3.90
C THR A 107 -5.54 -7.42 -3.73
N SER A 108 -4.44 -8.16 -3.76
CA SER A 108 -4.46 -9.62 -3.79
C SER A 108 -3.80 -10.31 -2.59
N SER A 109 -3.39 -9.55 -1.58
CA SER A 109 -2.73 -10.07 -0.37
C SER A 109 -3.73 -10.60 0.65
N GLY A 110 -3.20 -11.11 1.76
CA GLY A 110 -3.95 -11.68 2.86
C GLY A 110 -4.21 -13.19 2.71
N PRO A 111 -4.39 -13.93 3.84
CA PRO A 111 -4.59 -15.39 3.83
C PRO A 111 -5.85 -15.80 3.08
N ALA A 112 -6.88 -14.96 3.08
CA ALA A 112 -8.11 -15.16 2.34
C ALA A 112 -8.03 -14.70 0.88
N GLY A 113 -7.00 -13.91 0.52
CA GLY A 113 -6.81 -13.34 -0.82
C GLY A 113 -7.80 -12.22 -1.15
N HIS A 114 -8.26 -11.48 -0.14
CA HIS A 114 -9.20 -10.36 -0.30
C HIS A 114 -8.51 -8.99 -0.27
N GLY A 115 -7.18 -8.99 -0.23
CA GLY A 115 -6.36 -7.79 -0.18
C GLY A 115 -6.03 -7.34 1.24
N GLN A 116 -5.25 -6.26 1.30
CA GLN A 116 -4.82 -5.61 2.54
C GLN A 116 -4.87 -4.10 2.36
N VAL A 117 -5.01 -3.38 3.47
CA VAL A 117 -4.63 -1.96 3.56
C VAL A 117 -3.45 -1.87 4.50
N LEU A 118 -2.37 -1.31 4.01
CA LEU A 118 -1.15 -1.07 4.76
C LEU A 118 -1.05 0.42 5.11
N ARG A 119 -0.41 0.73 6.25
CA ARG A 119 -0.12 2.10 6.67
C ARG A 119 1.36 2.26 6.94
N TYR A 120 2.04 3.11 6.18
CA TYR A 120 3.39 3.53 6.49
C TYR A 120 3.36 4.75 7.41
N ILE A 121 3.83 4.58 8.62
CA ILE A 121 4.02 5.62 9.63
C ILE A 121 5.43 6.15 9.47
N GLN A 122 5.53 7.40 9.06
CA GLN A 122 6.79 8.04 8.71
C GLN A 122 7.72 8.19 9.93
N SER A 123 9.02 8.08 9.69
CA SER A 123 10.03 8.48 10.66
C SER A 123 9.90 9.97 11.00
N PRO A 124 10.15 10.40 12.25
CA PRO A 124 10.31 11.83 12.56
C PRO A 124 11.50 12.46 11.82
N HIS A 125 12.42 11.64 11.33
CA HIS A 125 13.60 12.03 10.55
C HIS A 125 13.53 11.54 9.10
N GLU A 126 12.32 11.44 8.53
CA GLU A 126 12.06 10.89 7.19
C GLU A 126 13.00 11.47 6.13
N GLY A 127 13.84 10.60 5.55
CA GLY A 127 14.83 10.96 4.54
C GLY A 127 16.02 11.78 5.05
N GLN A 128 16.23 11.88 6.37
CA GLN A 128 17.28 12.68 7.01
C GLN A 128 18.21 11.83 7.88
N THR A 129 19.31 12.46 8.33
CA THR A 129 20.17 11.85 9.36
C THR A 129 19.35 11.58 10.63
N GLY A 130 19.48 10.38 11.20
CA GLY A 130 18.70 9.95 12.37
C GLY A 130 17.52 9.04 12.04
N GLU A 131 17.20 8.86 10.76
CA GLU A 131 16.13 7.94 10.36
C GLU A 131 16.41 6.48 10.78
N ALA A 132 17.66 6.06 10.74
CA ALA A 132 18.06 4.71 11.14
C ALA A 132 17.86 4.43 12.65
N GLU A 133 18.00 5.46 13.50
CA GLU A 133 17.79 5.41 14.95
C GLU A 133 16.31 5.46 15.33
N ALA A 134 15.50 6.16 14.53
CA ALA A 134 14.05 6.27 14.72
C ALA A 134 13.31 5.93 13.40
N PRO A 135 13.33 4.66 12.96
CA PRO A 135 12.82 4.28 11.66
C PRO A 135 11.30 4.42 11.56
N GLY A 136 10.82 4.68 10.35
CA GLY A 136 9.40 4.54 10.03
C GLY A 136 8.91 3.12 10.26
N GLN A 137 7.60 2.95 10.36
CA GLN A 137 6.96 1.67 10.63
C GLN A 137 5.94 1.34 9.53
N LEU A 138 5.97 0.13 9.00
CA LEU A 138 4.88 -0.39 8.20
C LEU A 138 3.93 -1.17 9.09
N GLN A 139 2.64 -0.82 9.04
CA GLN A 139 1.59 -1.48 9.80
C GLN A 139 0.64 -2.23 8.89
N LEU A 140 0.28 -3.46 9.27
CA LEU A 140 -0.89 -4.14 8.71
C LEU A 140 -2.15 -3.50 9.32
N PHE A 141 -2.82 -2.64 8.55
CA PHE A 141 -3.92 -1.84 9.05
C PHE A 141 -5.27 -2.54 8.92
N VAL A 142 -5.55 -3.14 7.76
CA VAL A 142 -6.74 -3.96 7.52
C VAL A 142 -6.37 -5.19 6.69
N GLU A 143 -6.90 -6.34 7.08
CA GLU A 143 -6.77 -7.60 6.33
C GLU A 143 -8.10 -8.36 6.45
N PRO A 144 -8.98 -8.29 5.42
CA PRO A 144 -10.29 -8.92 5.48
C PRO A 144 -10.19 -10.44 5.38
N SER A 145 -10.91 -11.15 6.24
CA SER A 145 -11.05 -12.61 6.19
C SER A 145 -12.20 -13.08 5.31
N GLU A 146 -13.10 -12.18 4.93
CA GLU A 146 -14.29 -12.48 4.14
C GLU A 146 -14.54 -11.37 3.11
N SER A 147 -14.97 -11.76 1.89
CA SER A 147 -15.26 -10.83 0.79
C SER A 147 -16.36 -9.80 1.13
N ARG A 148 -17.30 -10.14 2.01
CA ARG A 148 -18.34 -9.20 2.44
C ARG A 148 -17.79 -8.04 3.27
N VAL A 149 -16.67 -8.22 3.94
CA VAL A 149 -16.01 -7.14 4.71
C VAL A 149 -15.39 -6.15 3.74
N MET A 150 -14.47 -6.63 2.91
CA MET A 150 -13.84 -5.87 1.83
C MET A 150 -13.20 -6.88 0.88
N ASP A 151 -13.22 -6.59 -0.43
CA ASP A 151 -12.70 -7.51 -1.43
C ASP A 151 -11.99 -6.73 -2.55
N PHE A 152 -10.69 -6.98 -2.71
CA PHE A 152 -9.86 -6.33 -3.74
C PHE A 152 -9.97 -4.79 -3.69
N ALA A 153 -9.74 -4.21 -2.51
CA ALA A 153 -9.63 -2.75 -2.43
C ALA A 153 -8.48 -2.27 -3.33
N ASP A 154 -8.83 -1.45 -4.29
CA ASP A 154 -7.93 -0.90 -5.29
C ASP A 154 -7.60 0.55 -4.94
N ASN A 155 -8.37 1.51 -5.39
CA ASN A 155 -8.15 2.90 -5.11
C ASN A 155 -8.66 3.31 -3.72
N LEU A 156 -8.03 4.32 -3.13
CA LEU A 156 -8.49 4.89 -1.86
C LEU A 156 -8.34 6.42 -1.79
N ALA A 157 -9.16 7.03 -0.95
CA ALA A 157 -9.08 8.44 -0.58
C ALA A 157 -9.29 8.59 0.94
N ILE A 158 -8.84 9.71 1.50
CA ILE A 158 -9.13 10.05 2.89
C ILE A 158 -10.26 11.07 2.92
N ALA A 159 -11.34 10.74 3.61
CA ALA A 159 -12.46 11.63 3.82
C ALA A 159 -12.10 12.80 4.75
N PRO A 160 -12.77 13.97 4.64
CA PRO A 160 -12.52 15.13 5.51
C PRO A 160 -12.65 14.83 7.00
N TRP A 161 -13.45 13.82 7.37
CA TRP A 161 -13.63 13.35 8.76
C TRP A 161 -12.64 12.23 9.16
N GLY A 162 -11.62 11.92 8.33
CA GLY A 162 -10.52 11.03 8.64
C GLY A 162 -10.75 9.54 8.36
N HIS A 163 -11.88 9.13 7.80
CA HIS A 163 -12.07 7.75 7.34
C HIS A 163 -11.40 7.53 5.98
N ILE A 164 -10.92 6.32 5.73
CA ILE A 164 -10.50 5.90 4.41
C ILE A 164 -11.75 5.50 3.62
N ILE A 165 -11.83 5.94 2.38
CA ILE A 165 -12.82 5.49 1.41
C ILE A 165 -12.10 4.63 0.39
N ALA A 166 -12.42 3.34 0.36
CA ALA A 166 -11.80 2.37 -0.53
C ALA A 166 -12.77 1.91 -1.61
N CYS A 167 -12.29 1.85 -2.83
CA CYS A 167 -13.00 1.38 -4.01
C CYS A 167 -12.64 -0.08 -4.27
N GLU A 168 -13.62 -0.97 -4.39
CA GLU A 168 -13.38 -2.37 -4.74
C GLU A 168 -13.29 -2.57 -6.26
N ASP A 169 -12.35 -3.43 -6.68
CA ASP A 169 -12.16 -3.88 -8.08
C ASP A 169 -12.14 -5.40 -8.19
N ARG A 170 -13.16 -6.06 -7.66
CA ARG A 170 -13.31 -7.51 -7.81
C ARG A 170 -13.92 -7.85 -9.16
N TYR A 171 -13.19 -8.63 -9.96
CA TYR A 171 -13.74 -9.21 -11.19
C TYR A 171 -14.62 -10.41 -10.87
N SER A 172 -15.93 -10.27 -11.04
CA SER A 172 -16.91 -11.33 -10.76
C SER A 172 -18.23 -11.09 -11.47
N ASP A 173 -18.81 -12.16 -12.01
CA ASP A 173 -20.16 -12.11 -12.62
C ASP A 173 -21.28 -12.15 -11.56
N THR A 174 -20.97 -12.52 -10.32
CA THR A 174 -21.96 -12.73 -9.26
C THR A 174 -21.81 -11.76 -8.08
N LEU A 175 -20.58 -11.35 -7.75
CA LEU A 175 -20.30 -10.38 -6.71
C LEU A 175 -20.36 -8.97 -7.30
N ARG A 176 -20.66 -7.99 -6.45
CA ARG A 176 -20.70 -6.57 -6.83
C ARG A 176 -19.68 -5.80 -6.03
N ASN A 177 -18.98 -4.91 -6.69
CA ASN A 177 -18.04 -4.00 -6.05
C ASN A 177 -18.76 -2.97 -5.19
N HIS A 178 -18.11 -2.58 -4.11
CA HIS A 178 -18.63 -1.61 -3.15
C HIS A 178 -17.67 -0.44 -2.97
N LEU A 179 -18.23 0.66 -2.54
CA LEU A 179 -17.49 1.72 -1.89
C LEU A 179 -17.50 1.42 -0.38
N LYS A 180 -16.33 1.21 0.17
CA LYS A 180 -16.13 0.87 1.60
C LYS A 180 -15.59 2.07 2.36
N GLY A 181 -16.06 2.23 3.59
CA GLY A 181 -15.45 3.13 4.56
C GLY A 181 -14.63 2.34 5.56
N ILE A 182 -13.46 2.87 5.94
CA ILE A 182 -12.61 2.29 6.99
C ILE A 182 -12.37 3.36 8.05
N THR A 183 -12.77 3.07 9.27
CA THR A 183 -12.58 4.00 10.40
C THR A 183 -11.11 4.09 10.81
N PRO A 184 -10.69 5.14 11.56
CA PRO A 184 -9.31 5.27 12.03
C PRO A 184 -8.81 4.11 12.92
N ASP A 185 -9.74 3.32 13.48
CA ASP A 185 -9.45 2.10 14.26
C ASP A 185 -9.56 0.81 13.41
N GLY A 186 -9.68 0.92 12.07
CA GLY A 186 -9.63 -0.21 11.13
C GLY A 186 -10.95 -0.96 10.93
N ARG A 187 -12.08 -0.46 11.46
CA ARG A 187 -13.38 -1.10 11.21
C ARG A 187 -13.91 -0.74 9.83
N VAL A 188 -14.34 -1.76 9.08
CA VAL A 188 -14.84 -1.60 7.70
C VAL A 188 -16.36 -1.57 7.68
N TYR A 189 -16.94 -0.66 6.88
CA TYR A 189 -18.37 -0.56 6.64
C TYR A 189 -18.66 -0.27 5.16
N THR A 190 -19.85 -0.64 4.69
CA THR A 190 -20.25 -0.38 3.31
C THR A 190 -20.93 0.98 3.19
N ILE A 191 -20.48 1.79 2.23
CA ILE A 191 -21.08 3.10 1.89
C ILE A 191 -22.07 2.94 0.75
N ALA A 192 -21.63 2.29 -0.34
CA ALA A 192 -22.44 2.10 -1.54
C ALA A 192 -22.13 0.76 -2.19
N ARG A 193 -23.07 0.26 -3.00
CA ARG A 193 -22.93 -0.94 -3.80
C ARG A 193 -23.12 -0.61 -5.25
N ASN A 194 -22.25 -1.10 -6.11
CA ASN A 194 -22.46 -1.04 -7.54
C ASN A 194 -23.65 -1.94 -7.94
N VAL A 195 -24.61 -1.37 -8.67
CA VAL A 195 -25.81 -2.08 -9.14
C VAL A 195 -25.78 -2.38 -10.65
N PHE A 196 -24.69 -2.04 -11.32
CA PHE A 196 -24.50 -2.33 -12.72
C PHE A 196 -24.52 -3.85 -12.98
N GLU A 197 -25.26 -4.28 -14.01
CA GLU A 197 -25.39 -5.69 -14.40
C GLU A 197 -24.22 -6.14 -15.27
N GLY A 198 -23.02 -5.97 -14.79
CA GLY A 198 -21.79 -6.32 -15.48
C GLY A 198 -20.63 -6.31 -14.51
N ASN A 199 -19.48 -6.70 -15.02
CA ASN A 199 -18.26 -6.59 -14.29
C ASN A 199 -17.72 -5.16 -14.43
N ALA A 200 -17.84 -4.34 -13.39
CA ALA A 200 -17.39 -2.96 -13.37
C ALA A 200 -16.77 -2.60 -12.02
N GLU A 201 -15.60 -2.02 -12.07
CA GLU A 201 -14.89 -1.49 -10.93
C GLU A 201 -15.43 -0.13 -10.46
N LEU A 202 -14.98 0.29 -9.29
CA LEU A 202 -15.04 1.67 -8.82
C LEU A 202 -13.62 2.22 -8.85
N ALA A 203 -13.28 2.97 -9.91
CA ALA A 203 -11.90 3.37 -10.20
C ALA A 203 -11.32 4.43 -9.28
N GLY A 204 -12.14 5.14 -8.50
CA GLY A 204 -11.65 6.13 -7.53
C GLY A 204 -12.75 6.96 -6.89
N ALA A 205 -12.45 7.51 -5.73
CA ALA A 205 -13.29 8.43 -5.00
C ALA A 205 -12.54 9.73 -4.70
N CYS A 206 -13.26 10.86 -4.75
CA CYS A 206 -12.72 12.15 -4.34
C CYS A 206 -13.80 12.94 -3.61
N PHE A 207 -13.38 13.90 -2.82
CA PHE A 207 -14.25 14.84 -2.11
C PHE A 207 -14.14 16.22 -2.76
N SER A 208 -15.25 16.96 -2.75
CA SER A 208 -15.22 18.37 -3.09
C SER A 208 -14.43 19.16 -2.01
N PRO A 209 -13.90 20.38 -2.32
CA PRO A 209 -13.11 21.14 -1.37
C PRO A 209 -13.85 21.52 -0.07
N ASP A 210 -15.16 21.48 -0.10
CA ASP A 210 -16.07 21.79 1.02
C ASP A 210 -16.66 20.52 1.71
N GLY A 211 -16.23 19.32 1.32
CA GLY A 211 -16.60 18.03 1.91
C GLY A 211 -17.71 17.27 1.21
#